data_36027d9915eb7904f28fc7a7ca55dd08
#
_entry.id   36027d9915eb7904f28fc7a7ca55dd08
#
_cell.length_a   1.000
_cell.length_b   1.000
_cell.length_c   1.000
_cell.angle_alpha   90.00
_cell.angle_beta   90.00
_cell.angle_gamma   90.00
#
_symmetry.space_group_name_H-M   'P 1'
#
loop_
_entity.id
_entity.type
_entity.pdbx_description
1 polymer ?
#
loop_
_entity_poly.entity_id
_entity_poly.type
_entity_poly.pdbx_seq_one_letter_code
_entity_poly.pdbx_strand_id
1 'polypeptide(L)'
;PPSFFEALGVRYIGPIDGHDIRELEVAFRNAEDLSAEGPIVVHVLTQKGKGYSPAEDDDEKHLHDTPVFDPAVGPPKAMPTGYTQAFAESILKEAEGDARIVAITAAMPGPTGLIPFQSRFPDRFFDVGIAEQHAVTGAAGMAMGGLRPVVALYSTFLSRGWDQVVYDVALHRLPVIFCLDRAGITGDDGPSHHGVYDMALLSKVPGMRVLAPSSAQELQQMLHDAVSLADSGPVAIRYPKGAARQVPEEEVGRGLAARVARVGSS
;
A
#
# COMPACT_ATOMS: atom_id res chain seq x y z
N PRO A 1 -11.08 -9.60 -25.29
CA PRO A 1 -11.44 -10.00 -26.66
C PRO A 1 -12.12 -8.86 -27.38
N PRO A 2 -11.84 -8.63 -28.71
CA PRO A 2 -12.46 -7.58 -29.50
C PRO A 2 -13.98 -7.55 -29.37
N SER A 3 -14.62 -8.72 -29.43
CA SER A 3 -16.07 -8.89 -29.36
C SER A 3 -16.75 -8.28 -28.13
N PHE A 4 -16.03 -8.17 -27.01
CA PHE A 4 -16.57 -7.54 -25.80
C PHE A 4 -16.74 -6.03 -25.98
N PHE A 5 -15.73 -5.34 -26.54
CA PHE A 5 -15.77 -3.91 -26.78
C PHE A 5 -16.75 -3.57 -27.91
N GLU A 6 -16.78 -4.38 -28.98
CA GLU A 6 -17.70 -4.21 -30.11
C GLU A 6 -19.17 -4.36 -29.65
N ALA A 7 -19.46 -5.30 -28.75
CA ALA A 7 -20.81 -5.46 -28.18
C ALA A 7 -21.26 -4.24 -27.33
N LEU A 8 -20.31 -3.44 -26.82
CA LEU A 8 -20.58 -2.19 -26.12
C LEU A 8 -20.61 -0.97 -27.07
N GLY A 9 -20.50 -1.17 -28.39
CA GLY A 9 -20.43 -0.08 -29.36
C GLY A 9 -19.10 0.65 -29.40
N VAL A 10 -18.04 0.04 -28.83
CA VAL A 10 -16.69 0.61 -28.79
C VAL A 10 -15.82 -0.09 -29.85
N ARG A 11 -15.16 0.68 -30.70
CA ARG A 11 -14.22 0.13 -31.68
C ARG A 11 -12.97 -0.41 -30.98
N TYR A 12 -12.38 -1.44 -31.55
CA TYR A 12 -11.18 -2.07 -31.03
C TYR A 12 -10.09 -2.18 -32.09
N ILE A 13 -8.90 -1.71 -31.75
CA ILE A 13 -7.68 -1.81 -32.56
C ILE A 13 -6.65 -2.60 -31.74
N GLY A 14 -6.11 -3.66 -32.28
CA GLY A 14 -5.07 -4.47 -31.62
C GLY A 14 -5.38 -5.96 -31.58
N PRO A 15 -4.58 -6.76 -30.84
CA PRO A 15 -3.42 -6.32 -30.06
C PRO A 15 -2.25 -5.85 -30.92
N ILE A 16 -1.48 -4.86 -30.44
CA ILE A 16 -0.33 -4.24 -31.12
C ILE A 16 0.90 -4.44 -30.24
N ASP A 17 2.07 -4.69 -30.82
CA ASP A 17 3.32 -4.66 -30.07
C ASP A 17 3.66 -3.24 -29.63
N GLY A 18 3.55 -2.97 -28.31
CA GLY A 18 3.84 -1.67 -27.72
C GLY A 18 5.32 -1.30 -27.68
N HIS A 19 6.20 -2.21 -28.11
CA HIS A 19 7.63 -1.94 -28.26
C HIS A 19 8.04 -1.71 -29.73
N ASP A 20 7.10 -1.85 -30.68
CA ASP A 20 7.29 -1.44 -32.05
C ASP A 20 6.67 -0.03 -32.28
N ILE A 21 7.55 0.98 -32.32
CA ILE A 21 7.15 2.38 -32.50
C ILE A 21 6.38 2.59 -33.82
N ARG A 22 6.72 1.84 -34.88
CA ARG A 22 6.07 1.99 -36.21
C ARG A 22 4.66 1.45 -36.20
N GLU A 23 4.45 0.29 -35.56
CA GLU A 23 3.11 -0.26 -35.38
C GLU A 23 2.23 0.68 -34.54
N LEU A 24 2.77 1.24 -33.46
CA LEU A 24 2.08 2.21 -32.61
C LEU A 24 1.66 3.46 -33.40
N GLU A 25 2.56 4.04 -34.20
CA GLU A 25 2.24 5.22 -35.04
C GLU A 25 1.10 4.92 -36.03
N VAL A 26 1.13 3.77 -36.69
CA VAL A 26 0.07 3.37 -37.62
C VAL A 26 -1.26 3.17 -36.86
N ALA A 27 -1.24 2.51 -35.72
CA ALA A 27 -2.44 2.29 -34.95
C ALA A 27 -3.07 3.59 -34.43
N PHE A 28 -2.27 4.53 -33.95
CA PHE A 28 -2.77 5.81 -33.48
C PHE A 28 -3.32 6.67 -34.59
N ARG A 29 -2.71 6.69 -35.79
CA ARG A 29 -3.28 7.36 -36.97
C ARG A 29 -4.63 6.76 -37.38
N ASN A 30 -4.73 5.43 -37.43
CA ASN A 30 -5.99 4.76 -37.71
C ASN A 30 -7.06 5.09 -36.64
N ALA A 31 -6.66 5.19 -35.38
CA ALA A 31 -7.57 5.57 -34.31
C ALA A 31 -8.04 7.03 -34.45
N GLU A 32 -7.14 7.93 -34.84
CA GLU A 32 -7.47 9.35 -35.11
C GLU A 32 -8.48 9.47 -36.26
N ASP A 33 -8.24 8.80 -37.39
CA ASP A 33 -9.15 8.79 -38.55
C ASP A 33 -10.56 8.28 -38.19
N LEU A 34 -10.65 7.34 -37.29
CA LEU A 34 -11.92 6.73 -36.85
C LEU A 34 -12.57 7.44 -35.66
N SER A 35 -11.89 8.41 -35.04
CA SER A 35 -12.33 9.03 -33.79
C SER A 35 -13.65 9.76 -33.86
N ALA A 36 -14.01 10.29 -35.05
CA ALA A 36 -15.29 10.95 -35.29
C ALA A 36 -16.51 10.01 -35.17
N GLU A 37 -16.29 8.71 -35.21
CA GLU A 37 -17.37 7.70 -35.19
C GLU A 37 -17.64 7.16 -33.77
N GLY A 38 -16.88 7.59 -32.74
CA GLY A 38 -17.08 7.20 -31.35
C GLY A 38 -15.80 6.79 -30.61
N PRO A 39 -15.92 6.24 -29.42
CA PRO A 39 -14.77 5.82 -28.61
C PRO A 39 -14.07 4.61 -29.21
N ILE A 40 -12.73 4.60 -29.09
CA ILE A 40 -11.87 3.55 -29.62
C ILE A 40 -10.95 3.03 -28.51
N VAL A 41 -10.86 1.73 -28.37
CA VAL A 41 -9.85 1.05 -27.56
C VAL A 41 -8.68 0.66 -28.44
N VAL A 42 -7.51 1.20 -28.15
CA VAL A 42 -6.22 0.76 -28.74
C VAL A 42 -5.56 -0.18 -27.73
N HIS A 43 -5.54 -1.48 -28.04
CA HIS A 43 -4.94 -2.48 -27.15
C HIS A 43 -3.47 -2.68 -27.50
N VAL A 44 -2.62 -2.24 -26.60
CA VAL A 44 -1.17 -2.28 -26.73
C VAL A 44 -0.60 -3.30 -25.74
N LEU A 45 0.19 -4.25 -26.25
CA LEU A 45 0.90 -5.22 -25.43
C LEU A 45 2.30 -4.70 -25.12
N THR A 46 2.60 -4.59 -23.82
CA THR A 46 3.92 -4.14 -23.36
C THR A 46 4.49 -5.09 -22.31
N GLN A 47 5.81 -5.13 -22.22
CA GLN A 47 6.55 -5.75 -21.14
C GLN A 47 7.21 -4.63 -20.33
N LYS A 48 6.83 -4.49 -19.07
CA LYS A 48 7.41 -3.48 -18.18
C LYS A 48 8.92 -3.70 -18.03
N GLY A 49 9.70 -2.63 -18.12
CA GLY A 49 11.16 -2.69 -18.03
C GLY A 49 11.90 -3.09 -19.32
N LYS A 50 11.18 -3.43 -20.41
CA LYS A 50 11.79 -3.92 -21.64
C LYS A 50 12.83 -2.94 -22.21
N GLY A 51 13.99 -3.52 -22.60
CA GLY A 51 15.12 -2.78 -23.16
C GLY A 51 16.22 -2.47 -22.17
N TYR A 52 16.03 -2.83 -20.87
CA TYR A 52 17.03 -2.66 -19.82
C TYR A 52 17.05 -3.88 -18.91
N SER A 53 18.05 -4.76 -19.06
CA SER A 53 18.10 -6.04 -18.35
C SER A 53 17.89 -5.94 -16.83
N PRO A 54 18.46 -4.96 -16.10
CA PRO A 54 18.18 -4.85 -14.67
C PRO A 54 16.71 -4.56 -14.32
N ALA A 55 15.92 -3.99 -15.26
CA ALA A 55 14.50 -3.80 -15.07
C ALA A 55 13.69 -5.03 -15.51
N GLU A 56 14.14 -5.72 -16.55
CA GLU A 56 13.49 -6.96 -17.00
C GLU A 56 13.62 -8.07 -15.95
N ASP A 57 14.79 -8.13 -15.26
CA ASP A 57 15.14 -9.13 -14.25
C ASP A 57 14.62 -8.76 -12.83
N ASP A 58 14.01 -7.60 -12.64
CA ASP A 58 13.41 -7.18 -11.36
C ASP A 58 11.98 -7.70 -11.26
N ASP A 59 11.80 -8.89 -10.73
CA ASP A 59 10.50 -9.55 -10.57
C ASP A 59 9.56 -8.82 -9.59
N GLU A 60 10.08 -7.90 -8.77
CA GLU A 60 9.27 -7.19 -7.77
C GLU A 60 8.53 -6.00 -8.37
N LYS A 61 9.23 -5.11 -9.07
CA LYS A 61 8.65 -3.85 -9.55
C LYS A 61 9.15 -3.38 -10.91
N HIS A 62 10.05 -4.13 -11.56
CA HIS A 62 10.68 -3.77 -12.83
C HIS A 62 11.25 -2.34 -12.81
N LEU A 63 11.96 -2.00 -11.73
CA LEU A 63 12.51 -0.67 -11.45
C LEU A 63 11.48 0.47 -11.47
N HIS A 64 10.20 0.18 -11.22
CA HIS A 64 9.25 1.23 -10.91
C HIS A 64 9.62 1.85 -9.57
N ASP A 65 9.82 3.15 -9.52
CA ASP A 65 10.25 3.86 -8.30
C ASP A 65 11.67 3.44 -7.84
N THR A 66 12.69 3.88 -8.56
CA THR A 66 14.09 3.63 -8.20
C THR A 66 14.80 4.92 -7.79
N PRO A 67 15.78 4.88 -6.87
CA PRO A 67 16.66 6.01 -6.62
C PRO A 67 17.53 6.31 -7.82
N VAL A 68 18.16 7.49 -7.86
CA VAL A 68 19.17 7.81 -8.88
C VAL A 68 20.34 6.83 -8.76
N PHE A 69 20.71 6.20 -9.87
CA PHE A 69 21.82 5.25 -9.96
C PHE A 69 22.55 5.36 -11.31
N ASP A 70 23.73 4.75 -11.40
CA ASP A 70 24.47 4.63 -12.67
C ASP A 70 23.85 3.50 -13.51
N PRO A 71 23.28 3.77 -14.71
CA PRO A 71 22.68 2.74 -15.55
C PRO A 71 23.64 1.63 -15.99
N ALA A 72 24.96 1.89 -16.01
CA ALA A 72 25.94 0.88 -16.34
C ALA A 72 26.20 -0.13 -15.22
N VAL A 73 25.92 0.26 -13.98
CA VAL A 73 26.09 -0.57 -12.77
C VAL A 73 24.78 -1.24 -12.35
N GLY A 74 23.66 -0.59 -12.62
CA GLY A 74 22.33 -0.98 -12.14
C GLY A 74 21.97 -0.37 -10.79
N PRO A 75 20.71 -0.47 -10.37
CA PRO A 75 20.24 0.10 -9.12
C PRO A 75 20.78 -0.66 -7.91
N PRO A 76 21.02 0.04 -6.77
CA PRO A 76 21.32 -0.65 -5.52
C PRO A 76 20.10 -1.49 -5.10
N LYS A 77 20.35 -2.66 -4.52
CA LYS A 77 19.26 -3.45 -3.89
C LYS A 77 18.64 -2.62 -2.78
N ALA A 78 17.38 -2.23 -2.98
CA ALA A 78 16.63 -1.53 -1.96
C ALA A 78 16.27 -2.50 -0.83
N MET A 79 16.64 -2.16 0.39
CA MET A 79 16.16 -2.85 1.59
C MET A 79 15.20 -1.88 2.30
N PRO A 80 14.05 -2.36 2.81
CA PRO A 80 13.23 -1.54 3.69
C PRO A 80 14.09 -1.03 4.84
N THR A 81 13.98 0.25 5.16
CA THR A 81 14.71 0.87 6.26
C THR A 81 13.74 1.63 7.16
N GLY A 82 14.17 1.94 8.36
CA GLY A 82 13.41 2.79 9.25
C GLY A 82 12.09 2.18 9.72
N TYR A 83 11.01 2.92 9.63
CA TYR A 83 9.70 2.48 10.11
C TYR A 83 9.12 1.33 9.30
N THR A 84 9.30 1.32 7.99
CA THR A 84 8.82 0.21 7.12
C THR A 84 9.48 -1.12 7.48
N GLN A 85 10.80 -1.10 7.81
CA GLN A 85 11.49 -2.29 8.29
C GLN A 85 10.95 -2.74 9.66
N ALA A 86 10.79 -1.80 10.60
CA ALA A 86 10.25 -2.10 11.93
C ALA A 86 8.85 -2.72 11.85
N PHE A 87 8.01 -2.24 10.92
CA PHE A 87 6.71 -2.83 10.63
C PHE A 87 6.84 -4.25 10.06
N ALA A 88 7.70 -4.45 9.05
CA ALA A 88 7.91 -5.76 8.42
C ALA A 88 8.34 -6.84 9.43
N GLU A 89 9.27 -6.51 10.31
CA GLU A 89 9.74 -7.41 11.39
C GLU A 89 8.63 -7.70 12.39
N SER A 90 7.88 -6.67 12.77
CA SER A 90 6.81 -6.80 13.78
C SER A 90 5.64 -7.64 13.29
N ILE A 91 5.15 -7.41 12.06
CA ILE A 91 4.00 -8.18 11.54
C ILE A 91 4.35 -9.66 11.37
N LEU A 92 5.58 -10.00 11.02
CA LEU A 92 6.05 -11.39 10.97
C LEU A 92 5.96 -12.03 12.37
N LYS A 93 6.49 -11.35 13.38
CA LYS A 93 6.48 -11.83 14.76
C LYS A 93 5.05 -12.04 15.28
N GLU A 94 4.16 -11.09 15.06
CA GLU A 94 2.75 -11.20 15.49
C GLU A 94 2.04 -12.35 14.75
N ALA A 95 2.29 -12.52 13.45
CA ALA A 95 1.67 -13.57 12.65
C ALA A 95 2.20 -14.98 12.96
N GLU A 96 3.41 -15.11 13.51
CA GLU A 96 3.91 -16.37 14.06
C GLU A 96 3.13 -16.80 15.32
N GLY A 97 2.71 -15.82 16.11
CA GLY A 97 1.94 -16.05 17.34
C GLY A 97 0.42 -16.18 17.14
N ASP A 98 -0.13 -15.59 16.09
CA ASP A 98 -1.57 -15.60 15.81
C ASP A 98 -1.87 -15.93 14.33
N ALA A 99 -2.36 -17.16 14.10
CA ALA A 99 -2.69 -17.63 12.75
C ALA A 99 -3.87 -16.87 12.08
N ARG A 100 -4.64 -16.09 12.84
CA ARG A 100 -5.73 -15.27 12.29
C ARG A 100 -5.22 -14.03 11.57
N ILE A 101 -3.98 -13.60 11.82
CA ILE A 101 -3.41 -12.41 11.17
C ILE A 101 -3.19 -12.68 9.69
N VAL A 102 -3.81 -11.86 8.87
CA VAL A 102 -3.64 -11.81 7.41
C VAL A 102 -3.20 -10.41 6.99
N ALA A 103 -2.34 -10.32 5.98
CA ALA A 103 -1.83 -9.05 5.48
C ALA A 103 -2.43 -8.73 4.12
N ILE A 104 -2.87 -7.49 3.96
CA ILE A 104 -3.51 -6.99 2.74
C ILE A 104 -2.78 -5.72 2.29
N THR A 105 -2.50 -5.62 0.99
CA THR A 105 -2.00 -4.38 0.38
C THR A 105 -2.66 -4.14 -0.97
N ALA A 106 -2.44 -2.97 -1.55
CA ALA A 106 -2.98 -2.57 -2.86
C ALA A 106 -1.83 -2.21 -3.81
N ALA A 107 -1.26 -3.23 -4.48
CA ALA A 107 -0.14 -3.15 -5.42
C ALA A 107 1.18 -2.58 -4.83
N MET A 108 1.39 -2.71 -3.51
CA MET A 108 2.55 -2.13 -2.83
C MET A 108 3.24 -3.09 -1.84
N PRO A 109 3.47 -4.38 -2.17
CA PRO A 109 4.03 -5.33 -1.21
C PRO A 109 5.44 -4.93 -0.73
N GLY A 110 6.32 -4.53 -1.64
CA GLY A 110 7.68 -4.07 -1.31
C GLY A 110 7.68 -2.75 -0.53
N PRO A 111 7.08 -1.67 -1.08
CA PRO A 111 7.04 -0.36 -0.43
C PRO A 111 6.40 -0.31 0.95
N THR A 112 5.48 -1.23 1.25
CA THR A 112 4.88 -1.36 2.59
C THR A 112 5.56 -2.40 3.48
N GLY A 113 6.67 -3.05 3.01
CA GLY A 113 7.44 -4.00 3.80
C GLY A 113 6.80 -5.39 3.93
N LEU A 114 5.85 -5.77 3.06
CA LEU A 114 5.12 -7.04 3.15
C LEU A 114 5.75 -8.20 2.36
N ILE A 115 6.82 -7.99 1.59
CA ILE A 115 7.50 -9.08 0.85
C ILE A 115 7.96 -10.23 1.78
N PRO A 116 8.57 -9.98 2.95
CA PRO A 116 8.91 -11.05 3.88
C PRO A 116 7.68 -11.81 4.40
N PHE A 117 6.56 -11.11 4.63
CA PHE A 117 5.31 -11.72 5.04
C PHE A 117 4.73 -12.62 3.94
N GLN A 118 4.69 -12.13 2.70
CA GLN A 118 4.26 -12.90 1.53
C GLN A 118 5.07 -14.18 1.37
N SER A 119 6.41 -14.09 1.51
CA SER A 119 7.30 -15.24 1.40
C SER A 119 7.09 -16.27 2.50
N ARG A 120 6.79 -15.81 3.72
CA ARG A 120 6.67 -16.67 4.91
C ARG A 120 5.27 -17.26 5.07
N PHE A 121 4.23 -16.51 4.67
CA PHE A 121 2.82 -16.85 4.84
C PHE A 121 2.00 -16.57 3.56
N PRO A 122 2.30 -17.26 2.44
CA PRO A 122 1.67 -16.95 1.15
C PRO A 122 0.15 -17.08 1.18
N ASP A 123 -0.41 -18.03 1.93
CA ASP A 123 -1.86 -18.24 2.05
C ASP A 123 -2.58 -17.20 2.94
N ARG A 124 -1.81 -16.32 3.58
CA ARG A 124 -2.32 -15.24 4.46
C ARG A 124 -1.96 -13.84 3.94
N PHE A 125 -1.44 -13.76 2.74
CA PHE A 125 -1.10 -12.51 2.06
C PHE A 125 -2.02 -12.27 0.87
N PHE A 126 -2.52 -11.03 0.74
CA PHE A 126 -3.43 -10.62 -0.31
C PHE A 126 -3.00 -9.28 -0.90
N ASP A 127 -2.60 -9.30 -2.17
CA ASP A 127 -2.44 -8.08 -2.96
C ASP A 127 -3.65 -7.93 -3.88
N VAL A 128 -4.43 -6.88 -3.66
CA VAL A 128 -5.68 -6.65 -4.39
C VAL A 128 -5.50 -5.78 -5.65
N GLY A 129 -4.25 -5.48 -6.02
CA GLY A 129 -3.95 -4.51 -7.07
C GLY A 129 -4.27 -3.07 -6.62
N ILE A 130 -4.37 -2.13 -7.56
CA ILE A 130 -4.68 -0.72 -7.25
C ILE A 130 -6.18 -0.57 -6.95
N ALA A 131 -6.62 -1.15 -5.82
CA ALA A 131 -8.02 -1.22 -5.42
C ALA A 131 -8.16 -1.08 -3.89
N GLU A 132 -7.84 0.08 -3.35
CA GLU A 132 -7.86 0.35 -1.91
C GLU A 132 -9.23 0.16 -1.29
N GLN A 133 -10.31 0.47 -2.02
CA GLN A 133 -11.68 0.20 -1.58
C GLN A 133 -11.90 -1.30 -1.35
N HIS A 134 -11.43 -2.13 -2.30
CA HIS A 134 -11.52 -3.59 -2.18
C HIS A 134 -10.66 -4.12 -1.02
N ALA A 135 -9.48 -3.56 -0.81
CA ALA A 135 -8.63 -3.92 0.33
C ALA A 135 -9.39 -3.75 1.65
N VAL A 136 -10.08 -2.61 1.83
CA VAL A 136 -10.80 -2.31 3.06
C VAL A 136 -12.08 -3.15 3.20
N THR A 137 -12.91 -3.24 2.15
CA THR A 137 -14.12 -4.08 2.17
C THR A 137 -13.79 -5.57 2.35
N GLY A 138 -12.74 -6.05 1.66
CA GLY A 138 -12.24 -7.41 1.83
C GLY A 138 -11.76 -7.70 3.26
N ALA A 139 -11.03 -6.74 3.85
CA ALA A 139 -10.62 -6.81 5.25
C ALA A 139 -11.83 -6.89 6.20
N ALA A 140 -12.88 -6.10 5.95
CA ALA A 140 -14.11 -6.17 6.75
C ALA A 140 -14.74 -7.57 6.68
N GLY A 141 -14.85 -8.16 5.48
CA GLY A 141 -15.38 -9.52 5.30
C GLY A 141 -14.52 -10.59 6.00
N MET A 142 -13.19 -10.49 5.89
CA MET A 142 -12.26 -11.39 6.59
C MET A 142 -12.37 -11.27 8.10
N ALA A 143 -12.53 -10.06 8.63
CA ALA A 143 -12.73 -9.81 10.06
C ALA A 143 -14.07 -10.40 10.56
N MET A 144 -15.15 -10.28 9.78
CA MET A 144 -16.41 -10.94 10.06
C MET A 144 -16.29 -12.47 10.06
N GLY A 145 -15.38 -13.02 9.24
CA GLY A 145 -15.01 -14.44 9.21
C GLY A 145 -14.11 -14.89 10.36
N GLY A 146 -13.75 -14.01 11.30
CA GLY A 146 -12.91 -14.32 12.46
C GLY A 146 -11.41 -14.16 12.24
N LEU A 147 -10.98 -13.64 11.10
CA LEU A 147 -9.58 -13.29 10.85
C LEU A 147 -9.22 -11.93 11.48
N ARG A 148 -7.92 -11.64 11.52
CA ARG A 148 -7.35 -10.38 12.00
C ARG A 148 -6.61 -9.66 10.88
N PRO A 149 -7.30 -8.92 10.03
CA PRO A 149 -6.68 -8.26 8.89
C PRO A 149 -5.79 -7.09 9.31
N VAL A 150 -4.59 -7.07 8.76
CA VAL A 150 -3.66 -5.93 8.77
C VAL A 150 -3.59 -5.36 7.35
N VAL A 151 -4.15 -4.18 7.16
CA VAL A 151 -4.19 -3.48 5.87
C VAL A 151 -3.04 -2.48 5.81
N ALA A 152 -2.02 -2.78 5.00
CA ALA A 152 -0.85 -1.92 4.85
C ALA A 152 -0.93 -1.13 3.54
N LEU A 153 -1.10 0.18 3.66
CA LEU A 153 -1.25 1.12 2.56
C LEU A 153 -0.38 2.36 2.80
N TYR A 154 -0.14 3.14 1.75
CA TYR A 154 0.30 4.51 1.96
C TYR A 154 -0.83 5.35 2.55
N SER A 155 -0.50 6.21 3.48
CA SER A 155 -1.45 7.10 4.16
C SER A 155 -2.31 7.90 3.18
N THR A 156 -1.71 8.47 2.12
CA THR A 156 -2.45 9.23 1.10
C THR A 156 -3.47 8.37 0.35
N PHE A 157 -3.16 7.09 0.09
CA PHE A 157 -4.03 6.23 -0.72
C PHE A 157 -5.23 5.67 0.06
N LEU A 158 -5.18 5.66 1.39
CA LEU A 158 -6.35 5.30 2.19
C LEU A 158 -7.56 6.21 1.91
N SER A 159 -7.33 7.44 1.45
CA SER A 159 -8.41 8.37 1.08
C SER A 159 -9.35 7.80 0.01
N ARG A 160 -8.87 6.88 -0.84
CA ARG A 160 -9.69 6.18 -1.84
C ARG A 160 -10.64 5.14 -1.24
N GLY A 161 -10.33 4.62 -0.06
CA GLY A 161 -11.15 3.64 0.67
C GLY A 161 -11.88 4.25 1.88
N TRP A 162 -12.06 5.56 1.92
CA TRP A 162 -12.61 6.26 3.08
C TRP A 162 -14.01 5.79 3.47
N ASP A 163 -14.92 5.69 2.51
CA ASP A 163 -16.28 5.24 2.77
C ASP A 163 -16.29 3.82 3.35
N GLN A 164 -15.42 2.96 2.83
CA GLN A 164 -15.29 1.59 3.31
C GLN A 164 -14.76 1.52 4.74
N VAL A 165 -13.81 2.40 5.11
CA VAL A 165 -13.35 2.51 6.50
C VAL A 165 -14.51 2.86 7.44
N VAL A 166 -15.36 3.80 7.03
CA VAL A 166 -16.49 4.27 7.85
C VAL A 166 -17.61 3.23 7.91
N TYR A 167 -18.09 2.77 6.75
CA TYR A 167 -19.30 1.96 6.66
C TYR A 167 -19.03 0.46 6.79
N ASP A 168 -17.98 -0.07 6.16
CA ASP A 168 -17.75 -1.50 6.18
C ASP A 168 -17.02 -1.95 7.45
N VAL A 169 -16.12 -1.11 7.99
CA VAL A 169 -15.26 -1.47 9.12
C VAL A 169 -15.76 -0.86 10.43
N ALA A 170 -15.80 0.49 10.51
CA ALA A 170 -16.01 1.16 11.79
C ALA A 170 -17.45 1.06 12.30
N LEU A 171 -18.45 1.17 11.42
CA LEU A 171 -19.85 1.01 11.78
C LEU A 171 -20.12 -0.34 12.44
N HIS A 172 -19.43 -1.39 11.99
CA HIS A 172 -19.53 -2.75 12.51
C HIS A 172 -18.52 -3.05 13.63
N ARG A 173 -17.66 -2.09 13.98
CA ARG A 173 -16.60 -2.24 14.99
C ARG A 173 -15.67 -3.43 14.74
N LEU A 174 -15.35 -3.69 13.46
CA LEU A 174 -14.58 -4.85 13.07
C LEU A 174 -13.09 -4.71 13.47
N PRO A 175 -12.44 -5.83 13.83
CA PRO A 175 -11.04 -5.86 14.26
C PRO A 175 -10.06 -5.74 13.10
N VAL A 176 -10.10 -4.61 12.39
CA VAL A 176 -9.18 -4.30 11.29
C VAL A 176 -8.08 -3.37 11.79
N ILE A 177 -6.83 -3.70 11.47
CA ILE A 177 -5.65 -2.89 11.79
C ILE A 177 -5.14 -2.25 10.50
N PHE A 178 -5.12 -0.92 10.45
CA PHE A 178 -4.57 -0.15 9.34
C PHE A 178 -3.15 0.28 9.67
N CYS A 179 -2.17 -0.14 8.85
CA CYS A 179 -0.78 0.28 8.94
C CYS A 179 -0.48 1.25 7.80
N LEU A 180 -0.40 2.54 8.12
CA LEU A 180 -0.34 3.63 7.17
C LEU A 180 1.08 4.16 7.04
N ASP A 181 1.79 3.67 6.04
CA ASP A 181 3.13 4.14 5.70
C ASP A 181 3.07 5.50 4.97
N ARG A 182 4.16 6.23 4.95
CA ARG A 182 4.27 7.57 4.34
C ARG A 182 3.30 8.59 4.93
N ALA A 183 3.01 8.51 6.22
CA ALA A 183 2.24 9.55 6.89
C ALA A 183 3.05 10.86 7.00
N GLY A 184 2.43 12.00 6.73
CA GLY A 184 3.08 13.31 6.70
C GLY A 184 3.71 13.64 5.35
N ILE A 185 4.78 14.44 5.37
CA ILE A 185 5.49 14.88 4.17
C ILE A 185 6.48 13.81 3.71
N THR A 186 6.44 13.44 2.44
CA THR A 186 7.26 12.36 1.85
C THR A 186 8.46 12.86 1.04
N GLY A 187 8.61 14.16 0.85
CA GLY A 187 9.73 14.77 0.14
C GLY A 187 9.67 14.52 -1.37
N ASP A 188 10.62 13.79 -1.89
CA ASP A 188 10.82 13.50 -3.32
C ASP A 188 9.72 12.68 -3.99
N ASP A 189 8.91 11.94 -3.23
CA ASP A 189 7.73 11.26 -3.77
C ASP A 189 6.67 12.27 -4.31
N GLY A 190 6.76 13.52 -3.93
CA GLY A 190 5.92 14.61 -4.41
C GLY A 190 4.57 14.76 -3.68
N PRO A 191 3.81 15.79 -4.04
CA PRO A 191 2.60 16.20 -3.30
C PRO A 191 1.48 15.14 -3.32
N SER A 192 1.40 14.31 -4.34
CA SER A 192 0.40 13.24 -4.43
C SER A 192 0.62 12.13 -3.40
N HIS A 193 1.83 12.02 -2.84
CA HIS A 193 2.20 10.99 -1.87
C HIS A 193 2.23 11.50 -0.43
N HIS A 194 2.01 12.81 -0.18
CA HIS A 194 1.95 13.34 1.17
C HIS A 194 0.73 12.83 1.93
N GLY A 195 0.96 12.10 3.02
CA GLY A 195 -0.07 11.54 3.88
C GLY A 195 -0.52 12.52 4.97
N VAL A 196 -1.13 13.65 4.58
CA VAL A 196 -1.43 14.76 5.50
C VAL A 196 -2.88 14.77 6.00
N TYR A 197 -3.77 13.97 5.38
CA TYR A 197 -5.20 13.98 5.72
C TYR A 197 -5.62 12.87 6.69
N ASP A 198 -4.83 11.83 6.84
CA ASP A 198 -5.15 10.62 7.60
C ASP A 198 -5.58 10.91 9.05
N MET A 199 -4.83 11.72 9.80
CA MET A 199 -5.20 12.07 11.17
C MET A 199 -6.54 12.80 11.24
N ALA A 200 -6.75 13.78 10.36
CA ALA A 200 -7.97 14.59 10.35
C ALA A 200 -9.20 13.72 9.99
N LEU A 201 -9.04 12.80 9.04
CA LEU A 201 -10.10 11.89 8.63
C LEU A 201 -10.37 10.83 9.70
N LEU A 202 -9.36 10.07 10.10
CA LEU A 202 -9.51 8.94 11.01
C LEU A 202 -9.98 9.36 12.42
N SER A 203 -9.59 10.55 12.89
CA SER A 203 -10.05 11.07 14.18
C SER A 203 -11.56 11.38 14.21
N LYS A 204 -12.23 11.42 13.05
CA LYS A 204 -13.68 11.60 12.95
C LYS A 204 -14.46 10.30 12.90
N VAL A 205 -13.78 9.17 12.73
CA VAL A 205 -14.43 7.85 12.66
C VAL A 205 -14.75 7.35 14.06
N PRO A 206 -16.03 7.13 14.40
CA PRO A 206 -16.40 6.65 15.73
C PRO A 206 -15.76 5.28 16.05
N GLY A 207 -15.11 5.18 17.19
CA GLY A 207 -14.46 3.93 17.62
C GLY A 207 -13.08 3.65 17.03
N MET A 208 -12.63 4.44 16.05
CA MET A 208 -11.27 4.36 15.51
C MET A 208 -10.24 4.83 16.55
N ARG A 209 -9.19 4.05 16.72
CA ARG A 209 -8.01 4.45 17.50
C ARG A 209 -6.87 4.76 16.55
N VAL A 210 -6.27 5.94 16.71
CA VAL A 210 -5.17 6.39 15.85
C VAL A 210 -3.90 6.49 16.69
N LEU A 211 -2.90 5.73 16.30
CA LEU A 211 -1.59 5.64 16.94
C LEU A 211 -0.51 6.22 16.03
N ALA A 212 0.49 6.87 16.60
CA ALA A 212 1.60 7.48 15.86
C ALA A 212 2.92 7.24 16.63
N PRO A 213 3.72 6.25 16.22
CA PRO A 213 4.98 5.93 16.90
C PRO A 213 6.04 7.00 16.68
N SER A 214 6.86 7.24 17.68
CA SER A 214 8.03 8.14 17.64
C SER A 214 9.36 7.41 17.49
N SER A 215 9.34 6.07 17.45
CA SER A 215 10.52 5.20 17.30
C SER A 215 10.16 3.87 16.65
N ALA A 216 11.18 3.11 16.24
CA ALA A 216 10.99 1.76 15.70
C ALA A 216 10.36 0.82 16.75
N GLN A 217 10.89 0.84 17.97
CA GLN A 217 10.41 -0.01 19.08
C GLN A 217 8.96 0.36 19.46
N GLU A 218 8.62 1.64 19.42
CA GLU A 218 7.26 2.07 19.71
C GLU A 218 6.28 1.61 18.61
N LEU A 219 6.69 1.61 17.34
CA LEU A 219 5.87 1.03 16.26
C LEU A 219 5.63 -0.47 16.49
N GLN A 220 6.68 -1.21 16.84
CA GLN A 220 6.58 -2.65 17.12
C GLN A 220 5.63 -2.92 18.31
N GLN A 221 5.75 -2.13 19.38
CA GLN A 221 4.85 -2.24 20.54
C GLN A 221 3.41 -1.85 20.18
N MET A 222 3.22 -0.78 19.39
CA MET A 222 1.89 -0.35 18.94
C MET A 222 1.20 -1.41 18.08
N LEU A 223 1.94 -2.12 17.20
CA LEU A 223 1.36 -3.22 16.43
C LEU A 223 0.98 -4.39 17.32
N HIS A 224 1.82 -4.75 18.27
CA HIS A 224 1.51 -5.77 19.30
C HIS A 224 0.24 -5.41 20.07
N ASP A 225 0.16 -4.19 20.58
CA ASP A 225 -1.01 -3.72 21.33
C ASP A 225 -2.26 -3.64 20.45
N ALA A 226 -2.11 -3.25 19.17
CA ALA A 226 -3.21 -3.14 18.21
C ALA A 226 -3.93 -4.48 17.98
N VAL A 227 -3.22 -5.61 18.05
CA VAL A 227 -3.83 -6.95 17.95
C VAL A 227 -4.91 -7.15 19.01
N SER A 228 -4.68 -6.72 20.25
CA SER A 228 -5.67 -6.78 21.33
C SER A 228 -6.66 -5.62 21.32
N LEU A 229 -6.20 -4.41 21.02
CA LEU A 229 -7.05 -3.21 20.96
C LEU A 229 -8.14 -3.32 19.87
N ALA A 230 -7.84 -4.00 18.77
CA ALA A 230 -8.78 -4.20 17.67
C ALA A 230 -10.00 -5.04 18.04
N ASP A 231 -10.00 -5.79 19.13
CA ASP A 231 -11.18 -6.52 19.62
C ASP A 231 -12.37 -5.61 19.96
N SER A 232 -12.13 -4.33 20.17
CA SER A 232 -13.18 -3.34 20.45
C SER A 232 -13.41 -2.33 19.34
N GLY A 233 -12.86 -2.56 18.14
CA GLY A 233 -13.01 -1.72 16.94
C GLY A 233 -11.70 -1.42 16.24
N PRO A 234 -11.72 -0.75 15.08
CA PRO A 234 -10.55 -0.58 14.24
C PRO A 234 -9.43 0.25 14.89
N VAL A 235 -8.20 -0.08 14.51
CA VAL A 235 -6.98 0.63 14.93
C VAL A 235 -6.21 1.07 13.70
N ALA A 236 -5.69 2.28 13.70
CA ALA A 236 -4.78 2.79 12.68
C ALA A 236 -3.44 3.18 13.32
N ILE A 237 -2.35 2.68 12.77
CA ILE A 237 -0.98 3.05 13.12
C ILE A 237 -0.40 3.80 11.93
N ARG A 238 -0.05 5.06 12.13
CA ARG A 238 0.50 5.90 11.07
C ARG A 238 1.96 6.25 11.34
N TYR A 239 2.82 6.07 10.34
CA TYR A 239 4.26 6.31 10.48
C TYR A 239 4.87 6.93 9.22
N PRO A 240 5.92 7.78 9.36
CA PRO A 240 6.50 8.49 8.23
C PRO A 240 7.43 7.61 7.40
N LYS A 241 7.69 8.04 6.15
CA LYS A 241 8.82 7.57 5.35
C LYS A 241 10.13 8.01 6.01
N GLY A 242 11.10 7.11 6.07
CA GLY A 242 12.47 7.45 6.47
C GLY A 242 12.97 6.73 7.70
N ALA A 243 14.11 7.19 8.20
CA ALA A 243 14.80 6.56 9.32
C ALA A 243 13.96 6.61 10.60
N ALA A 244 13.83 5.48 11.29
CA ALA A 244 13.19 5.40 12.58
C ALA A 244 14.20 5.64 13.70
N ARG A 245 13.83 6.50 14.64
CA ARG A 245 14.60 6.66 15.87
C ARG A 245 14.65 5.32 16.61
N GLN A 246 15.79 4.99 17.18
CA GLN A 246 15.95 3.86 18.08
C GLN A 246 15.89 4.37 19.54
N VAL A 247 15.15 3.68 20.37
CA VAL A 247 15.02 4.00 21.80
C VAL A 247 15.15 2.74 22.64
N PRO A 248 15.64 2.85 23.89
CA PRO A 248 15.65 1.71 24.82
C PRO A 248 14.22 1.32 25.22
N GLU A 249 14.05 0.06 25.66
CA GLU A 249 12.73 -0.50 25.94
C GLU A 249 11.96 0.27 27.03
N GLU A 250 12.66 0.79 28.04
CA GLU A 250 12.07 1.60 29.11
C GLU A 250 11.47 2.92 28.63
N GLU A 251 11.83 3.34 27.44
CA GLU A 251 11.27 4.51 26.78
C GLU A 251 10.04 4.18 25.90
N VAL A 252 9.64 2.95 25.73
CA VAL A 252 8.53 2.56 24.86
C VAL A 252 7.20 2.69 25.60
N GLY A 253 6.26 3.45 25.01
CA GLY A 253 4.87 3.53 25.52
C GLY A 253 4.10 2.24 25.24
N ARG A 254 3.02 2.01 26.01
CA ARG A 254 2.14 0.85 25.87
C ARG A 254 0.67 1.26 25.84
N GLY A 255 -0.12 0.50 25.09
CA GLY A 255 -1.57 0.70 25.00
C GLY A 255 -1.94 2.06 24.39
N LEU A 256 -2.86 2.76 25.04
CA LEU A 256 -3.34 4.09 24.61
C LEU A 256 -2.72 5.26 25.41
N ALA A 257 -1.74 5.01 26.26
CA ALA A 257 -1.09 6.05 27.03
C ALA A 257 -0.22 6.90 26.11
N ALA A 258 -0.55 8.20 25.99
CA ALA A 258 0.26 9.15 25.27
C ALA A 258 1.60 9.37 25.98
N ARG A 259 2.67 9.46 25.18
CA ARG A 259 4.02 9.70 25.67
C ARG A 259 4.54 11.04 25.18
N VAL A 260 5.28 11.74 26.04
CA VAL A 260 6.02 12.95 25.66
C VAL A 260 7.34 12.53 25.03
N ALA A 261 7.40 12.59 23.69
CA ALA A 261 8.62 12.24 22.94
C ALA A 261 9.70 13.32 23.03
N ARG A 262 9.31 14.59 23.20
CA ARG A 262 10.21 15.74 23.32
C ARG A 262 9.54 16.87 24.09
N VAL A 263 10.24 17.44 25.05
CA VAL A 263 9.84 18.68 25.73
C VAL A 263 10.45 19.86 24.95
N GLY A 264 9.61 20.79 24.49
CA GLY A 264 10.08 22.04 23.89
C GLY A 264 10.56 23.01 24.95
N SER A 265 11.53 23.85 24.61
CA SER A 265 11.80 25.08 25.36
C SER A 265 10.90 26.17 24.83
N SER A 266 10.05 26.75 25.66
CA SER A 266 9.26 27.96 25.37
C SER A 266 10.18 29.19 25.31
#